data_6c658ac16a75bc2af5cd1a620fb8f011
#
_entry.id   6c658ac16a75bc2af5cd1a620fb8f011
#
_cell.length_a   1.000
_cell.length_b   1.000
_cell.length_c   1.000
_cell.angle_alpha   90.00
_cell.angle_beta   90.00
_cell.angle_gamma   90.00
#
_symmetry.space_group_name_H-M   'P 1'
#
loop_
_entity.id
_entity.type
_entity.pdbx_description
1 polymer ?
#
loop_
_entity_poly.entity_id
_entity_poly.type
_entity_poly.pdbx_seq_one_letter_code
_entity_poly.pdbx_strand_id
1 'polypeptide(L)'
;MKYTTDWEEIGLSNDFIFGKVMSDPELCKELLERILPGIEIDHIEYPELQKPIKEDVDARSVRLDVYVKDGKNTVYDIEMQTVNTRELPKRSRYYQGMIDLQLIDTGQPYKKLNQSYIIFICLEDIFGKSRHIYTFENTCQEDPEVKLQDGAVKIFLNTESNRDDVSLELRAFLDYVGGKKPEDEYVQKLEKAVKKAKRNRKWRHEYMTLLMRDQENQEIGEERGRREGRLEGMREDRKSVV
;
A
#
# COMPACT_ATOMS: atom_id res chain seq x y z
N MET A 1 -11.33 -4.68 -14.65
CA MET A 1 -11.22 -6.10 -14.22
C MET A 1 -12.15 -6.32 -13.03
N LYS A 2 -12.95 -7.39 -13.04
CA LYS A 2 -13.70 -7.79 -11.83
C LYS A 2 -12.71 -8.38 -10.84
N TYR A 3 -12.63 -7.83 -9.63
CA TYR A 3 -11.82 -8.42 -8.56
C TYR A 3 -12.41 -9.79 -8.23
N THR A 4 -11.55 -10.81 -8.35
CA THR A 4 -11.94 -12.14 -7.90
C THR A 4 -11.68 -12.26 -6.41
N THR A 5 -12.65 -12.81 -5.70
CA THR A 5 -12.51 -13.23 -4.30
C THR A 5 -12.20 -14.73 -4.21
N ASP A 6 -12.13 -15.41 -5.35
CA ASP A 6 -11.80 -16.83 -5.39
C ASP A 6 -10.32 -17.04 -5.07
N TRP A 7 -10.06 -17.80 -4.00
CA TRP A 7 -8.72 -18.13 -3.55
C TRP A 7 -7.84 -18.75 -4.65
N GLU A 8 -8.42 -19.52 -5.55
CA GLU A 8 -7.66 -20.17 -6.62
C GLU A 8 -7.25 -19.19 -7.74
N GLU A 9 -7.94 -18.07 -7.86
CA GLU A 9 -7.68 -17.07 -8.91
C GLU A 9 -6.87 -15.87 -8.44
N ILE A 10 -6.84 -15.58 -7.11
CA ILE A 10 -6.06 -14.44 -6.61
C ILE A 10 -4.57 -14.66 -6.87
N GLY A 11 -3.88 -13.56 -7.20
CA GLY A 11 -2.44 -13.53 -7.47
C GLY A 11 -1.70 -12.57 -6.55
N LEU A 12 -0.50 -12.16 -6.96
CA LEU A 12 0.33 -11.22 -6.18
C LEU A 12 -0.32 -9.82 -6.04
N SER A 13 -1.20 -9.44 -6.96
CA SER A 13 -1.96 -8.18 -6.87
C SER A 13 -3.01 -8.15 -5.76
N ASN A 14 -3.30 -9.27 -5.12
CA ASN A 14 -4.16 -9.31 -3.93
C ASN A 14 -3.32 -8.94 -2.69
N ASP A 15 -3.80 -7.97 -1.89
CA ASP A 15 -3.13 -7.44 -0.70
C ASP A 15 -2.74 -8.50 0.33
N PHE A 16 -3.63 -9.47 0.59
CA PHE A 16 -3.36 -10.58 1.50
C PHE A 16 -2.23 -11.48 1.00
N ILE A 17 -2.28 -11.91 -0.28
CA ILE A 17 -1.22 -12.73 -0.88
C ILE A 17 0.09 -11.94 -0.95
N PHE A 18 0.05 -10.67 -1.34
CA PHE A 18 1.20 -9.78 -1.36
C PHE A 18 1.88 -9.72 0.01
N GLY A 19 1.11 -9.44 1.07
CA GLY A 19 1.63 -9.45 2.43
C GLY A 19 2.29 -10.78 2.82
N LYS A 20 1.61 -11.92 2.54
CA LYS A 20 2.17 -13.25 2.86
C LYS A 20 3.46 -13.57 2.08
N VAL A 21 3.59 -13.12 0.84
CA VAL A 21 4.80 -13.29 0.04
C VAL A 21 5.90 -12.36 0.52
N MET A 22 5.59 -11.10 0.81
CA MET A 22 6.55 -10.10 1.31
C MET A 22 6.94 -10.31 2.78
N SER A 23 6.35 -11.28 3.48
CA SER A 23 6.84 -11.72 4.78
C SER A 23 8.19 -12.45 4.71
N ASP A 24 8.62 -12.83 3.51
CA ASP A 24 9.97 -13.32 3.26
C ASP A 24 10.92 -12.12 3.12
N PRO A 25 11.88 -11.91 4.06
CA PRO A 25 12.76 -10.74 4.06
C PRO A 25 13.62 -10.60 2.80
N GLU A 26 14.03 -11.71 2.20
CA GLU A 26 14.85 -11.70 0.98
C GLU A 26 14.03 -11.24 -0.22
N LEU A 27 12.78 -11.70 -0.34
CA LEU A 27 11.87 -11.25 -1.40
C LEU A 27 11.50 -9.79 -1.23
N CYS A 28 11.26 -9.35 0.01
CA CYS A 28 10.94 -7.96 0.32
C CYS A 28 12.13 -7.03 0.03
N LYS A 29 13.34 -7.42 0.45
CA LYS A 29 14.58 -6.68 0.19
C LYS A 29 14.80 -6.51 -1.32
N GLU A 30 14.76 -7.60 -2.09
CA GLU A 30 14.99 -7.55 -3.54
C GLU A 30 13.95 -6.65 -4.24
N LEU A 31 12.68 -6.62 -3.77
CA LEU A 31 11.67 -5.69 -4.28
C LEU A 31 12.07 -4.24 -4.01
N LEU A 32 12.44 -3.91 -2.78
CA LEU A 32 12.81 -2.54 -2.40
C LEU A 32 14.04 -2.05 -3.17
N GLU A 33 15.05 -2.89 -3.37
CA GLU A 33 16.24 -2.55 -4.16
C GLU A 33 15.92 -2.29 -5.63
N ARG A 34 14.91 -2.97 -6.20
CA ARG A 34 14.41 -2.70 -7.56
C ARG A 34 13.64 -1.38 -7.66
N ILE A 35 12.88 -1.03 -6.61
CA ILE A 35 12.11 0.23 -6.56
C ILE A 35 13.03 1.42 -6.31
N LEU A 36 14.08 1.23 -5.53
CA LEU A 36 14.97 2.27 -5.02
C LEU A 36 16.42 2.05 -5.49
N PRO A 37 16.71 2.22 -6.78
CA PRO A 37 18.04 2.00 -7.31
C PRO A 37 19.06 2.92 -6.63
N GLY A 38 20.16 2.34 -6.13
CA GLY A 38 21.23 3.04 -5.41
C GLY A 38 21.06 3.07 -3.88
N ILE A 39 19.99 2.51 -3.35
CA ILE A 39 19.85 2.24 -1.92
C ILE A 39 20.30 0.79 -1.67
N GLU A 40 21.40 0.64 -0.95
CA GLU A 40 21.84 -0.66 -0.46
C GLU A 40 21.13 -0.96 0.86
N ILE A 41 20.30 -1.99 0.84
CA ILE A 41 19.60 -2.51 2.01
C ILE A 41 20.45 -3.66 2.56
N ASP A 42 20.98 -3.49 3.77
CA ASP A 42 21.78 -4.51 4.43
C ASP A 42 20.92 -5.74 4.72
N HIS A 43 19.90 -5.57 5.52
CA HIS A 43 18.91 -6.60 5.82
C HIS A 43 17.56 -5.97 6.12
N ILE A 44 16.50 -6.76 6.01
CA ILE A 44 15.16 -6.38 6.45
C ILE A 44 14.91 -7.01 7.82
N GLU A 45 14.56 -6.18 8.80
CA GLU A 45 13.94 -6.67 10.03
C GLU A 45 12.60 -7.30 9.69
N TYR A 46 12.16 -8.30 10.46
CA TYR A 46 10.96 -9.07 10.17
C TYR A 46 9.79 -8.16 9.76
N PRO A 47 9.24 -8.34 8.55
CA PRO A 47 8.13 -7.52 8.09
C PRO A 47 6.92 -7.66 9.01
N GLU A 48 6.40 -6.54 9.46
CA GLU A 48 5.12 -6.52 10.15
C GLU A 48 4.00 -6.44 9.10
N LEU A 49 3.25 -7.53 8.95
CA LEU A 49 2.13 -7.59 8.01
C LEU A 49 0.87 -7.03 8.65
N GLN A 50 0.13 -6.23 7.89
CA GLN A 50 -1.14 -5.65 8.33
C GLN A 50 -1.03 -4.96 9.70
N LYS A 51 0.07 -4.22 9.89
CA LYS A 51 0.35 -3.49 11.13
C LYS A 51 -0.77 -2.48 11.42
N PRO A 52 -1.54 -2.68 12.51
CA PRO A 52 -2.54 -1.70 12.91
C PRO A 52 -1.86 -0.55 13.63
N ILE A 53 -2.08 0.66 13.17
CA ILE A 53 -1.70 1.89 13.88
C ILE A 53 -2.96 2.60 14.34
N LYS A 54 -3.09 2.81 15.65
CA LYS A 54 -4.21 3.50 16.26
C LYS A 54 -3.71 4.35 17.43
N GLU A 55 -3.83 5.66 17.32
CA GLU A 55 -3.36 6.61 18.32
C GLU A 55 -4.42 6.94 19.38
N ASP A 56 -5.70 6.94 19.01
CA ASP A 56 -6.81 7.27 19.90
C ASP A 56 -8.04 6.42 19.57
N VAL A 57 -8.98 6.34 20.53
CA VAL A 57 -10.24 5.59 20.40
C VAL A 57 -11.05 6.12 19.20
N ASP A 58 -11.02 7.43 18.97
CA ASP A 58 -11.79 8.11 17.92
C ASP A 58 -10.97 8.37 16.64
N ALA A 59 -9.66 8.08 16.63
CA ALA A 59 -8.82 8.23 15.44
C ALA A 59 -9.11 7.12 14.42
N ARG A 60 -9.09 7.51 13.12
CA ARG A 60 -9.15 6.55 12.03
C ARG A 60 -7.91 5.68 12.08
N SER A 61 -8.07 4.42 12.46
CA SER A 61 -6.98 3.44 12.45
C SER A 61 -6.46 3.22 11.02
N VAL A 62 -5.16 3.00 10.91
CA VAL A 62 -4.49 2.60 9.67
C VAL A 62 -4.04 1.16 9.83
N ARG A 63 -4.17 0.38 8.78
CA ARG A 63 -3.59 -0.95 8.67
C ARG A 63 -2.66 -0.93 7.46
N LEU A 64 -1.36 -1.00 7.73
CA LEU A 64 -0.32 -1.03 6.70
C LEU A 64 -0.16 -2.46 6.19
N ASP A 65 -0.08 -2.64 4.87
CA ASP A 65 -0.01 -3.97 4.26
C ASP A 65 1.33 -4.66 4.57
N VAL A 66 2.44 -4.00 4.29
CA VAL A 66 3.79 -4.49 4.59
C VAL A 66 4.62 -3.33 5.16
N TYR A 67 4.89 -3.38 6.46
CA TYR A 67 5.73 -2.41 7.15
C TYR A 67 7.06 -3.06 7.52
N VAL A 68 8.17 -2.48 7.07
CA VAL A 68 9.52 -3.01 7.31
C VAL A 68 10.50 -1.92 7.70
N LYS A 69 11.56 -2.33 8.39
CA LYS A 69 12.75 -1.51 8.66
C LYS A 69 13.98 -2.20 8.13
N ASP A 70 14.97 -1.42 7.73
CA ASP A 70 16.29 -1.93 7.40
C ASP A 70 17.28 -1.73 8.56
N GLY A 71 18.49 -2.24 8.40
CA GLY A 71 19.55 -2.13 9.40
C GLY A 71 20.00 -0.68 9.68
N LYS A 72 19.61 0.29 8.85
CA LYS A 72 19.86 1.72 9.06
C LYS A 72 18.66 2.43 9.72
N ASN A 73 17.64 1.66 10.12
CA ASN A 73 16.36 2.14 10.64
C ASN A 73 15.53 2.95 9.63
N THR A 74 15.80 2.84 8.34
CA THR A 74 14.90 3.36 7.31
C THR A 74 13.59 2.58 7.33
N VAL A 75 12.48 3.27 7.20
CA VAL A 75 11.15 2.67 7.26
C VAL A 75 10.54 2.62 5.88
N TYR A 76 9.96 1.49 5.54
CA TYR A 76 9.25 1.27 4.29
C TYR A 76 7.84 0.76 4.58
N ASP A 77 6.87 1.41 4.00
CA ASP A 77 5.47 1.00 3.96
C ASP A 77 5.10 0.69 2.51
N ILE A 78 4.75 -0.56 2.22
CA ILE A 78 4.46 -1.03 0.87
C ILE A 78 3.01 -1.47 0.80
N GLU A 79 2.23 -0.77 0.00
CA GLU A 79 0.79 -0.92 -0.14
C GLU A 79 0.41 -1.44 -1.53
N MET A 80 -0.39 -2.49 -1.59
CA MET A 80 -0.98 -2.98 -2.84
C MET A 80 -2.34 -2.30 -3.09
N GLN A 81 -2.45 -1.56 -4.19
CA GLN A 81 -3.65 -0.77 -4.50
C GLN A 81 -4.26 -1.21 -5.81
N THR A 82 -5.35 -1.94 -5.72
CA THR A 82 -6.04 -2.52 -6.89
C THR A 82 -7.11 -1.62 -7.48
N VAL A 83 -7.63 -0.64 -6.71
CA VAL A 83 -8.70 0.29 -7.14
C VAL A 83 -8.25 1.73 -6.95
N ASN A 84 -8.48 2.57 -7.94
CA ASN A 84 -8.24 4.01 -7.82
C ASN A 84 -9.37 4.71 -7.06
N THR A 85 -9.21 4.90 -5.76
CA THR A 85 -10.15 5.63 -4.91
C THR A 85 -10.02 7.15 -5.03
N ARG A 86 -9.06 7.67 -5.80
CA ARG A 86 -8.69 9.10 -5.91
C ARG A 86 -8.25 9.74 -4.59
N GLU A 87 -8.04 8.95 -3.55
CA GLU A 87 -7.66 9.42 -2.20
C GLU A 87 -6.20 9.15 -1.85
N LEU A 88 -5.47 8.40 -2.68
CA LEU A 88 -4.11 7.94 -2.38
C LEU A 88 -3.14 9.07 -1.99
N PRO A 89 -3.14 10.25 -2.64
CA PRO A 89 -2.26 11.34 -2.21
C PRO A 89 -2.55 11.83 -0.78
N LYS A 90 -3.83 11.83 -0.35
CA LYS A 90 -4.20 12.18 1.02
C LYS A 90 -3.94 11.02 1.99
N ARG A 91 -4.16 9.78 1.55
CA ARG A 91 -3.81 8.58 2.32
C ARG A 91 -2.32 8.53 2.61
N SER A 92 -1.46 8.75 1.60
CA SER A 92 -0.01 8.73 1.79
C SER A 92 0.46 9.77 2.84
N ARG A 93 -0.15 10.97 2.84
CA ARG A 93 0.12 11.98 3.86
C ARG A 93 -0.33 11.54 5.26
N TYR A 94 -1.50 10.92 5.34
CA TYR A 94 -2.03 10.43 6.62
C TYR A 94 -1.19 9.27 7.18
N TYR A 95 -0.79 8.34 6.31
CA TYR A 95 0.09 7.22 6.68
C TYR A 95 1.44 7.70 7.17
N GLN A 96 2.03 8.71 6.50
CA GLN A 96 3.26 9.36 6.95
C GLN A 96 3.14 9.87 8.39
N GLY A 97 2.08 10.63 8.69
CA GLY A 97 1.88 11.15 10.04
C GLY A 97 1.71 10.06 11.09
N MET A 98 0.98 8.99 10.75
CA MET A 98 0.80 7.85 11.66
C MET A 98 2.09 7.07 11.89
N ILE A 99 2.93 6.92 10.88
CA ILE A 99 4.25 6.30 10.99
C ILE A 99 5.17 7.16 11.85
N ASP A 100 5.21 8.47 11.62
CA ASP A 100 6.07 9.40 12.36
C ASP A 100 5.74 9.42 13.85
N LEU A 101 4.45 9.35 14.21
CA LEU A 101 4.01 9.24 15.60
C LEU A 101 4.52 7.97 16.31
N GLN A 102 4.76 6.89 15.54
CA GLN A 102 5.30 5.65 16.10
C GLN A 102 6.84 5.59 16.13
N LEU A 103 7.50 6.47 15.38
CA LEU A 103 8.96 6.48 15.28
C LEU A 103 9.63 7.34 16.34
N ILE A 104 8.90 8.26 16.95
CA ILE A 104 9.45 9.23 17.92
C ILE A 104 8.64 9.22 19.22
N ASP A 105 9.32 9.01 20.33
CA ASP A 105 8.72 9.07 21.65
C ASP A 105 8.62 10.52 22.17
N THR A 106 7.73 10.74 23.11
CA THR A 106 7.55 12.02 23.79
C THR A 106 8.89 12.55 24.34
N GLY A 107 9.25 13.77 23.96
CA GLY A 107 10.47 14.43 24.41
C GLY A 107 11.75 14.08 23.63
N GLN A 108 11.65 13.23 22.63
CA GLN A 108 12.77 12.96 21.72
C GLN A 108 12.92 14.09 20.70
N PRO A 109 14.18 14.44 20.28
CA PRO A 109 14.40 15.46 19.28
C PRO A 109 14.00 14.99 17.88
N TYR A 110 13.36 15.85 17.09
CA TYR A 110 12.88 15.55 15.73
C TYR A 110 13.95 15.01 14.77
N LYS A 111 15.23 15.34 15.00
CA LYS A 111 16.36 14.78 14.23
C LYS A 111 16.48 13.24 14.32
N LYS A 112 15.74 12.61 15.21
CA LYS A 112 15.64 11.14 15.33
C LYS A 112 14.58 10.53 14.44
N LEU A 113 13.73 11.34 13.78
CA LEU A 113 12.81 10.79 12.77
C LEU A 113 13.61 10.13 11.66
N ASN A 114 13.23 8.91 11.37
CA ASN A 114 13.90 8.08 10.39
C ASN A 114 13.51 8.50 8.96
N GLN A 115 14.40 8.21 8.00
CA GLN A 115 14.02 8.19 6.60
C GLN A 115 12.84 7.23 6.41
N SER A 116 11.84 7.64 5.67
CA SER A 116 10.64 6.82 5.42
C SER A 116 10.19 6.87 3.97
N TYR A 117 9.78 5.72 3.47
CA TYR A 117 9.23 5.54 2.13
C TYR A 117 7.83 4.97 2.23
N ILE A 118 6.84 5.67 1.65
CA ILE A 118 5.50 5.14 1.47
C ILE A 118 5.33 4.80 -0.01
N ILE A 119 5.16 3.53 -0.30
CA ILE A 119 5.19 2.96 -1.64
C ILE A 119 3.83 2.35 -1.95
N PHE A 120 3.11 2.92 -2.91
CA PHE A 120 1.89 2.34 -3.44
C PHE A 120 2.17 1.64 -4.77
N ILE A 121 1.80 0.36 -4.86
CA ILE A 121 1.81 -0.41 -6.10
C ILE A 121 0.39 -0.40 -6.66
N CYS A 122 0.17 0.37 -7.71
CA CYS A 122 -1.15 0.61 -8.30
C CYS A 122 -1.35 -0.20 -9.58
N LEU A 123 -2.52 -0.82 -9.74
CA LEU A 123 -2.88 -1.47 -11.01
C LEU A 123 -3.27 -0.45 -12.08
N GLU A 124 -3.72 0.76 -11.69
CA GLU A 124 -4.13 1.84 -12.58
C GLU A 124 -3.22 3.07 -12.42
N ASP A 125 -3.03 3.84 -13.49
CA ASP A 125 -2.30 5.12 -13.41
C ASP A 125 -3.13 6.21 -12.75
N ILE A 126 -2.86 6.47 -11.48
CA ILE A 126 -3.60 7.45 -10.68
C ILE A 126 -3.32 8.91 -11.06
N PHE A 127 -2.24 9.20 -11.77
CA PHE A 127 -1.85 10.56 -12.19
C PHE A 127 -2.09 10.82 -13.69
N GLY A 128 -2.39 9.79 -14.48
CA GLY A 128 -2.73 9.91 -15.89
C GLY A 128 -1.58 10.43 -16.79
N LYS A 129 -0.33 10.16 -16.42
CA LYS A 129 0.86 10.57 -17.19
C LYS A 129 1.61 9.39 -17.80
N SER A 130 1.06 8.19 -17.67
CA SER A 130 1.57 6.93 -18.22
C SER A 130 3.02 6.64 -17.84
N ARG A 131 3.43 6.94 -16.59
CA ARG A 131 4.74 6.59 -16.05
C ARG A 131 4.63 5.32 -15.22
N HIS A 132 5.68 4.50 -15.18
CA HIS A 132 5.76 3.38 -14.24
C HIS A 132 5.99 3.82 -12.80
N ILE A 133 6.64 4.96 -12.59
CA ILE A 133 7.01 5.45 -11.27
C ILE A 133 6.77 6.96 -11.15
N TYR A 134 6.22 7.36 -10.02
CA TYR A 134 6.08 8.75 -9.60
C TYR A 134 6.66 8.88 -8.20
N THR A 135 7.75 9.63 -8.06
CA THR A 135 8.40 9.90 -6.77
C THR A 135 8.12 11.33 -6.35
N PHE A 136 7.67 11.51 -5.12
CA PHE A 136 7.36 12.80 -4.54
C PHE A 136 8.24 13.05 -3.32
N GLU A 137 8.94 14.18 -3.37
CA GLU A 137 9.67 14.79 -2.27
C GLU A 137 9.21 16.24 -2.14
N ASN A 138 9.40 16.85 -0.97
CA ASN A 138 9.08 18.23 -0.75
C ASN A 138 10.19 19.15 -1.31
N THR A 139 9.81 20.07 -2.19
CA THR A 139 10.70 21.08 -2.79
C THR A 139 10.19 22.48 -2.53
N CYS A 140 11.10 23.47 -2.53
CA CYS A 140 10.74 24.88 -2.45
C CYS A 140 10.01 25.31 -3.73
N GLN A 141 8.88 26.01 -3.60
CA GLN A 141 8.12 26.47 -4.77
C GLN A 141 8.84 27.61 -5.50
N GLU A 142 9.52 28.46 -4.76
CA GLU A 142 10.26 29.62 -5.26
C GLU A 142 11.59 29.21 -5.93
N ASP A 143 12.16 28.09 -5.49
CA ASP A 143 13.40 27.53 -6.03
C ASP A 143 13.32 25.98 -6.01
N PRO A 144 12.92 25.35 -7.12
CA PRO A 144 12.74 23.89 -7.20
C PRO A 144 14.02 23.05 -7.01
N GLU A 145 15.21 23.65 -7.08
CA GLU A 145 16.48 22.97 -6.78
C GLU A 145 16.67 22.77 -5.27
N VAL A 146 15.99 23.57 -4.45
CA VAL A 146 16.03 23.44 -2.99
C VAL A 146 15.04 22.39 -2.53
N LYS A 147 15.57 21.24 -2.06
CA LYS A 147 14.80 20.16 -1.45
C LYS A 147 14.67 20.39 0.06
N LEU A 148 13.50 20.09 0.64
CA LEU A 148 13.27 20.21 2.08
C LEU A 148 14.11 19.21 2.89
N GLN A 149 14.44 18.07 2.33
CA GLN A 149 15.26 17.00 2.96
C GLN A 149 14.69 16.51 4.30
N ASP A 150 13.36 16.45 4.40
CA ASP A 150 12.65 16.02 5.60
C ASP A 150 12.64 14.50 5.80
N GLY A 151 13.21 13.73 4.86
CA GLY A 151 13.29 12.28 4.91
C GLY A 151 11.98 11.56 4.61
N ALA A 152 10.95 12.24 4.13
CA ALA A 152 9.64 11.66 3.81
C ALA A 152 9.45 11.55 2.30
N VAL A 153 9.55 10.34 1.76
CA VAL A 153 9.41 10.05 0.32
C VAL A 153 8.14 9.26 0.05
N LYS A 154 7.41 9.64 -0.99
CA LYS A 154 6.22 8.91 -1.44
C LYS A 154 6.43 8.43 -2.86
N ILE A 155 6.19 7.14 -3.09
CA ILE A 155 6.37 6.50 -4.39
C ILE A 155 5.06 5.85 -4.81
N PHE A 156 4.67 6.12 -6.05
CA PHE A 156 3.52 5.47 -6.66
C PHE A 156 4.00 4.74 -7.91
N LEU A 157 3.89 3.42 -7.87
CA LEU A 157 4.19 2.54 -8.99
C LEU A 157 2.91 2.28 -9.78
N ASN A 158 3.05 2.10 -11.09
CA ASN A 158 1.93 1.89 -12.00
C ASN A 158 2.23 0.73 -12.94
N THR A 159 1.32 -0.25 -13.01
CA THR A 159 1.46 -1.40 -13.91
C THR A 159 1.02 -1.09 -15.35
N GLU A 160 0.26 -0.01 -15.57
CA GLU A 160 -0.27 0.41 -16.87
C GLU A 160 0.59 1.49 -17.52
N SER A 161 1.84 1.18 -17.85
CA SER A 161 2.71 2.10 -18.56
C SER A 161 3.37 1.43 -19.76
N ASN A 162 3.62 2.22 -20.81
CA ASN A 162 4.39 1.80 -21.97
C ASN A 162 5.72 2.57 -22.11
N ARG A 163 6.09 3.34 -21.09
CA ARG A 163 7.34 4.11 -21.13
C ARG A 163 8.53 3.25 -20.75
N ASP A 164 9.70 3.69 -21.22
CA ASP A 164 10.99 3.15 -20.81
C ASP A 164 11.58 4.10 -19.75
N ASP A 165 10.98 4.10 -18.56
CA ASP A 165 11.29 5.05 -17.49
C ASP A 165 11.63 4.36 -16.14
N VAL A 166 11.82 3.04 -16.17
CA VAL A 166 12.29 2.23 -15.05
C VAL A 166 13.24 1.15 -15.54
N SER A 167 13.98 0.51 -14.63
CA SER A 167 14.84 -0.62 -14.96
C SER A 167 14.04 -1.82 -15.49
N LEU A 168 14.69 -2.71 -16.24
CA LEU A 168 14.03 -3.92 -16.75
C LEU A 168 13.54 -4.83 -15.61
N GLU A 169 14.27 -4.86 -14.51
CA GLU A 169 13.97 -5.64 -13.32
C GLU A 169 12.70 -5.12 -12.62
N LEU A 170 12.56 -3.80 -12.45
CA LEU A 170 11.34 -3.21 -11.89
C LEU A 170 10.16 -3.38 -12.84
N ARG A 171 10.39 -3.20 -14.14
CA ARG A 171 9.37 -3.41 -15.16
C ARG A 171 8.84 -4.83 -15.16
N ALA A 172 9.72 -5.84 -15.08
CA ALA A 172 9.32 -7.23 -15.01
C ALA A 172 8.42 -7.53 -13.80
N PHE A 173 8.72 -6.91 -12.65
CA PHE A 173 7.86 -6.99 -11.46
C PHE A 173 6.48 -6.35 -11.70
N LEU A 174 6.44 -5.12 -12.23
CA LEU A 174 5.19 -4.41 -12.51
C LEU A 174 4.33 -5.16 -13.56
N ASP A 175 4.97 -5.69 -14.59
CA ASP A 175 4.32 -6.52 -15.61
C ASP A 175 3.67 -7.77 -14.99
N TYR A 176 4.37 -8.43 -14.06
CA TYR A 176 3.83 -9.60 -13.36
C TYR A 176 2.66 -9.25 -12.44
N VAL A 177 2.74 -8.14 -11.69
CA VAL A 177 1.62 -7.64 -10.88
C VAL A 177 0.43 -7.29 -11.76
N GLY A 178 0.68 -6.75 -12.95
CA GLY A 178 -0.33 -6.44 -13.99
C GLY A 178 -0.89 -7.68 -14.71
N GLY A 179 -0.44 -8.90 -14.35
CA GLY A 179 -0.97 -10.17 -14.87
C GLY A 179 -0.21 -10.77 -16.07
N LYS A 180 0.97 -10.24 -16.42
CA LYS A 180 1.83 -10.85 -17.44
C LYS A 180 2.59 -12.06 -16.88
N LYS A 181 3.14 -12.88 -17.77
CA LYS A 181 3.92 -14.06 -17.37
C LYS A 181 5.26 -13.66 -16.73
N PRO A 182 5.74 -14.45 -15.75
CA PRO A 182 7.02 -14.19 -15.11
C PRO A 182 8.19 -14.60 -16.04
N GLU A 183 8.97 -13.62 -16.48
CA GLU A 183 10.15 -13.84 -17.34
C GLU A 183 11.46 -13.65 -16.57
N ASP A 184 11.47 -12.80 -15.54
CA ASP A 184 12.61 -12.50 -14.68
C ASP A 184 12.78 -13.52 -13.55
N GLU A 185 14.03 -13.76 -13.12
CA GLU A 185 14.35 -14.76 -12.08
C GLU A 185 13.66 -14.45 -10.74
N TYR A 186 13.68 -13.19 -10.31
CA TYR A 186 13.01 -12.77 -9.08
C TYR A 186 11.50 -12.95 -9.18
N VAL A 187 10.91 -12.57 -10.31
CA VAL A 187 9.48 -12.72 -10.55
C VAL A 187 9.08 -14.20 -10.55
N GLN A 188 9.95 -15.10 -11.04
CA GLN A 188 9.75 -16.55 -10.92
C GLN A 188 9.82 -17.03 -9.46
N LYS A 189 10.69 -16.43 -8.61
CA LYS A 189 10.71 -16.69 -7.15
C LYS A 189 9.39 -16.23 -6.53
N LEU A 190 8.89 -15.04 -6.89
CA LEU A 190 7.59 -14.54 -6.44
C LEU A 190 6.44 -15.47 -6.85
N GLU A 191 6.41 -15.93 -8.09
CA GLU A 191 5.38 -16.86 -8.55
C GLU A 191 5.39 -18.18 -7.76
N LYS A 192 6.60 -18.71 -7.47
CA LYS A 192 6.74 -19.91 -6.61
C LYS A 192 6.23 -19.64 -5.19
N ALA A 193 6.53 -18.45 -4.64
CA ALA A 193 6.05 -18.05 -3.31
C ALA A 193 4.53 -17.89 -3.28
N VAL A 194 3.91 -17.29 -4.30
CA VAL A 194 2.45 -17.21 -4.46
C VAL A 194 1.82 -18.62 -4.51
N LYS A 195 2.36 -19.52 -5.34
CA LYS A 195 1.90 -20.91 -5.42
C LYS A 195 2.02 -21.65 -4.08
N LYS A 196 3.11 -21.39 -3.31
CA LYS A 196 3.30 -21.93 -1.96
C LYS A 196 2.28 -21.35 -0.98
N ALA A 197 2.04 -20.04 -1.03
CA ALA A 197 1.05 -19.34 -0.20
C ALA A 197 -0.36 -19.92 -0.43
N LYS A 198 -0.77 -20.11 -1.67
CA LYS A 198 -2.08 -20.68 -2.05
C LYS A 198 -2.29 -22.12 -1.56
N ARG A 199 -1.24 -22.91 -1.41
CA ARG A 199 -1.32 -24.27 -0.84
C ARG A 199 -1.45 -24.29 0.69
N ASN A 200 -1.25 -23.16 1.35
CA ASN A 200 -1.32 -23.06 2.81
C ASN A 200 -2.78 -22.99 3.28
N ARG A 201 -3.30 -24.08 3.84
CA ARG A 201 -4.69 -24.18 4.32
C ARG A 201 -5.01 -23.16 5.43
N LYS A 202 -4.03 -22.84 6.29
CA LYS A 202 -4.21 -21.86 7.37
C LYS A 202 -4.41 -20.45 6.79
N TRP A 203 -3.62 -20.06 5.78
CA TRP A 203 -3.75 -18.77 5.12
C TRP A 203 -5.02 -18.67 4.30
N ARG A 204 -5.43 -19.75 3.64
CA ARG A 204 -6.75 -19.82 2.99
C ARG A 204 -7.89 -19.56 3.98
N HIS A 205 -7.85 -20.20 5.15
CA HIS A 205 -8.87 -20.00 6.17
C HIS A 205 -8.85 -18.55 6.71
N GLU A 206 -7.68 -17.99 6.98
CA GLU A 206 -7.49 -16.60 7.39
C GLU A 206 -8.07 -15.63 6.37
N TYR A 207 -7.77 -15.81 5.08
CA TYR A 207 -8.32 -15.00 3.98
C TYR A 207 -9.84 -15.06 3.93
N MET A 208 -10.42 -16.25 3.98
CA MET A 208 -11.88 -16.43 3.97
C MET A 208 -12.54 -15.74 5.16
N THR A 209 -11.91 -15.79 6.34
CA THR A 209 -12.41 -15.09 7.54
C THR A 209 -12.37 -13.57 7.35
N LEU A 210 -11.31 -13.03 6.74
CA LEU A 210 -11.21 -11.60 6.42
C LEU A 210 -12.31 -11.18 5.43
N LEU A 211 -12.51 -11.95 4.36
CA LEU A 211 -13.57 -11.68 3.38
C LEU A 211 -14.96 -11.64 4.01
N MET A 212 -15.26 -12.60 4.88
CA MET A 212 -16.56 -12.63 5.58
C MET A 212 -16.75 -11.37 6.44
N ARG A 213 -15.73 -10.97 7.19
CA ARG A 213 -15.78 -9.75 8.01
C ARG A 213 -15.94 -8.48 7.16
N ASP A 214 -15.28 -8.41 6.02
CA ASP A 214 -15.38 -7.26 5.12
C ASP A 214 -16.78 -7.18 4.49
N GLN A 215 -17.37 -8.32 4.13
CA GLN A 215 -18.76 -8.40 3.65
C GLN A 215 -19.77 -7.95 4.73
N GLU A 216 -19.63 -8.46 5.95
CA GLU A 216 -20.46 -8.05 7.08
C GLU A 216 -20.35 -6.54 7.35
N ASN A 217 -19.14 -5.98 7.34
CA ASN A 217 -18.92 -4.55 7.51
C ASN A 217 -19.54 -3.72 6.39
N GLN A 218 -19.48 -4.21 5.16
CA GLN A 218 -20.12 -3.57 4.01
C GLN A 218 -21.63 -3.56 4.14
N GLU A 219 -22.25 -4.68 4.49
CA GLU A 219 -23.69 -4.80 4.71
C GLU A 219 -24.17 -3.86 5.82
N ILE A 220 -23.44 -3.80 6.96
CA ILE A 220 -23.72 -2.86 8.07
C ILE A 220 -23.61 -1.41 7.59
N GLY A 221 -22.59 -1.09 6.79
CA GLY A 221 -22.40 0.25 6.22
C GLY A 221 -23.53 0.66 5.29
N GLU A 222 -23.97 -0.26 4.40
CA GLU A 222 -25.09 -0.02 3.48
C GLU A 222 -26.42 0.14 4.23
N GLU A 223 -26.67 -0.63 5.26
CA GLU A 223 -27.87 -0.52 6.08
C GLU A 223 -27.92 0.80 6.84
N ARG A 224 -26.78 1.22 7.42
CA ARG A 224 -26.63 2.52 8.07
C ARG A 224 -26.90 3.65 7.08
N GLY A 225 -26.28 3.65 5.90
CA GLY A 225 -26.45 4.66 4.86
C GLY A 225 -27.92 4.74 4.38
N ARG A 226 -28.57 3.60 4.19
CA ARG A 226 -30.01 3.57 3.85
C ARG A 226 -30.89 4.18 4.95
N ARG A 227 -30.57 3.91 6.21
CA ARG A 227 -31.32 4.46 7.36
C ARG A 227 -31.12 5.97 7.49
N GLU A 228 -29.88 6.44 7.36
CA GLU A 228 -29.55 7.88 7.41
C GLU A 228 -30.21 8.64 6.26
N GLY A 229 -30.08 8.13 5.02
CA GLY A 229 -30.75 8.75 3.86
C GLY A 229 -32.25 8.82 3.97
N ARG A 230 -32.93 7.82 4.57
CA ARG A 230 -34.39 7.90 4.86
C ARG A 230 -34.73 8.99 5.87
N LEU A 231 -33.89 9.14 6.91
CA LEU A 231 -34.09 10.15 7.95
C LEU A 231 -33.88 11.57 7.39
N GLU A 232 -32.90 11.76 6.51
CA GLU A 232 -32.65 13.02 5.83
C GLU A 232 -33.79 13.38 4.87
N GLY A 233 -34.24 12.45 4.04
CA GLY A 233 -35.38 12.65 3.15
C GLY A 233 -36.65 13.05 3.91
N MET A 234 -36.97 12.39 5.04
CA MET A 234 -38.09 12.78 5.89
C MET A 234 -37.96 14.17 6.53
N ARG A 235 -36.71 14.63 6.79
CA ARG A 235 -36.46 15.98 7.30
C ARG A 235 -36.63 17.06 6.24
N GLU A 236 -36.21 16.76 4.99
CA GLU A 236 -36.37 17.66 3.86
C GLU A 236 -37.86 17.82 3.45
N ASP A 237 -38.60 16.73 3.39
CA ASP A 237 -40.05 16.76 3.13
C ASP A 237 -40.80 17.60 4.18
N ARG A 238 -40.42 17.53 5.45
CA ARG A 238 -41.05 18.38 6.49
C ARG A 238 -40.71 19.87 6.35
N LYS A 239 -39.54 20.22 5.78
CA LYS A 239 -39.17 21.62 5.53
C LYS A 239 -39.84 22.20 4.28
N SER A 240 -40.22 21.36 3.33
CA SER A 240 -40.89 21.79 2.10
C SER A 240 -42.42 22.00 2.25
N VAL A 241 -43.02 21.62 3.39
CA VAL A 241 -44.47 21.72 3.69
C VAL A 241 -44.78 22.93 4.59
N VAL A 242 -43.82 23.76 4.94
CA VAL A 242 -43.95 25.02 5.68
C VAL A 242 -43.64 26.20 4.76
#